data_0ba1d382b6516fe5424916f742aed3bb
#
_entry.id   0ba1d382b6516fe5424916f742aed3bb
#
_cell.length_a   1.000
_cell.length_b   1.000
_cell.length_c   1.000
_cell.angle_alpha   90.00
_cell.angle_beta   90.00
_cell.angle_gamma   90.00
#
_symmetry.space_group_name_H-M   'P 1'
#
loop_
_entity.id
_entity.type
_entity.pdbx_description
1 polymer ?
#
loop_
_entity_poly.entity_id
_entity_poly.type
_entity_poly.pdbx_seq_one_letter_code
_entity_poly.pdbx_strand_id
1 'polypeptide(L)'
;ARPGQRIVLAAGGMGVAPLTFLASELIAGGCDPGHVTVFIGGRSRAELLCRQDFEAVGIAVHLTTDDGSAGDACLVTHPLEASVARRPPDILYACGPSAMLACIVGIAGKFGVPCQVSIESRMACGMGACLGCAVAGRQPGGRFLHACLDGPVLDAADLQF
;
A
#
# COMPACT_ATOMS: atom_id res chain seq x y z
N ALA A 1 7.68 -9.91 9.53
CA ALA A 1 8.90 -9.23 9.05
C ALA A 1 10.13 -9.84 9.74
N ARG A 2 11.28 -9.79 9.10
CA ARG A 2 12.55 -10.21 9.70
C ARG A 2 13.20 -9.02 10.42
N PRO A 3 13.97 -9.23 11.52
CA PRO A 3 14.69 -8.14 12.16
C PRO A 3 15.59 -7.39 11.16
N GLY A 4 15.54 -6.05 11.19
CA GLY A 4 16.36 -5.21 10.31
C GLY A 4 15.80 -4.99 8.89
N GLN A 5 14.67 -5.59 8.53
CA GLN A 5 14.00 -5.33 7.25
C GLN A 5 13.52 -3.89 7.15
N ARG A 6 13.84 -3.24 6.04
CA ARG A 6 13.29 -1.93 5.69
C ARG A 6 11.93 -2.11 5.00
N ILE A 7 10.90 -1.54 5.57
CA ILE A 7 9.52 -1.66 5.12
C ILE A 7 8.98 -0.29 4.71
N VAL A 8 8.35 -0.23 3.56
CA VAL A 8 7.63 0.96 3.12
C VAL A 8 6.15 0.65 3.00
N LEU A 9 5.33 1.52 3.57
CA LEU A 9 3.88 1.49 3.48
C LEU A 9 3.41 2.66 2.62
N ALA A 10 2.45 2.44 1.71
CA ALA A 10 1.90 3.48 0.84
C ALA A 10 0.37 3.46 0.87
N ALA A 11 -0.22 4.52 1.41
CA ALA A 11 -1.65 4.66 1.64
C ALA A 11 -2.28 5.75 0.78
N GLY A 12 -3.44 5.49 0.22
CA GLY A 12 -4.29 6.49 -0.44
C GLY A 12 -5.70 6.50 0.11
N GLY A 13 -6.14 7.64 0.66
CA GLY A 13 -7.48 7.79 1.22
C GLY A 13 -7.79 6.73 2.29
N MET A 14 -8.89 6.01 2.14
CA MET A 14 -9.33 4.96 3.09
C MET A 14 -8.36 3.77 3.17
N GLY A 15 -7.50 3.58 2.18
CA GLY A 15 -6.48 2.52 2.18
C GLY A 15 -5.45 2.64 3.31
N VAL A 16 -5.45 3.73 4.06
CA VAL A 16 -4.63 3.89 5.26
C VAL A 16 -5.04 2.93 6.38
N ALA A 17 -6.33 2.60 6.53
CA ALA A 17 -6.83 1.79 7.64
C ALA A 17 -6.19 0.38 7.73
N PRO A 18 -6.16 -0.45 6.67
CA PRO A 18 -5.49 -1.75 6.75
C PRO A 18 -3.98 -1.63 6.98
N LEU A 19 -3.34 -0.55 6.51
CA LEU A 19 -1.92 -0.33 6.73
C LEU A 19 -1.60 0.13 8.16
N THR A 20 -2.52 0.82 8.83
CA THR A 20 -2.40 1.14 10.27
C THR A 20 -2.41 -0.14 11.10
N PHE A 21 -3.34 -1.06 10.80
CA PHE A 21 -3.37 -2.37 11.44
C PHE A 21 -2.07 -3.16 11.18
N LEU A 22 -1.61 -3.23 9.92
CA LEU A 22 -0.36 -3.90 9.57
C LEU A 22 0.83 -3.29 10.33
N ALA A 23 0.92 -1.97 10.43
CA ALA A 23 1.97 -1.28 11.15
C ALA A 23 2.00 -1.68 12.63
N SER A 24 0.84 -1.71 13.29
CA SER A 24 0.71 -2.15 14.69
C SER A 24 1.18 -3.59 14.87
N GLU A 25 0.78 -4.50 13.99
CA GLU A 25 1.22 -5.90 14.03
C GLU A 25 2.73 -6.07 13.78
N LEU A 26 3.30 -5.28 12.87
CA LEU A 26 4.75 -5.29 12.61
C LEU A 26 5.54 -4.87 13.86
N ILE A 27 5.12 -3.80 14.51
CA ILE A 27 5.78 -3.30 15.74
C ILE A 27 5.58 -4.26 16.90
N ALA A 28 4.36 -4.77 17.11
CA ALA A 28 4.08 -5.78 18.13
C ALA A 28 4.90 -7.07 17.90
N GLY A 29 5.16 -7.42 16.64
CA GLY A 29 6.01 -8.53 16.24
C GLY A 29 7.53 -8.27 16.36
N GLY A 30 7.94 -7.12 16.92
CA GLY A 30 9.36 -6.79 17.20
C GLY A 30 10.09 -6.10 16.03
N CYS A 31 9.35 -5.60 15.03
CA CYS A 31 9.95 -4.75 14.00
C CYS A 31 10.35 -3.40 14.61
N ASP A 32 11.57 -2.94 14.34
CA ASP A 32 12.01 -1.60 14.75
C ASP A 32 11.26 -0.53 13.95
N PRO A 33 10.51 0.40 14.60
CA PRO A 33 9.81 1.48 13.92
C PRO A 33 10.72 2.33 13.02
N GLY A 34 12.01 2.49 13.37
CA GLY A 34 12.99 3.20 12.55
C GLY A 34 13.25 2.56 11.18
N HIS A 35 12.82 1.32 10.98
CA HIS A 35 12.93 0.62 9.69
C HIS A 35 11.61 0.66 8.89
N VAL A 36 10.54 1.24 9.44
CA VAL A 36 9.26 1.39 8.76
C VAL A 36 9.04 2.85 8.38
N THR A 37 8.59 3.10 7.17
CA THR A 37 8.21 4.44 6.70
C THR A 37 6.85 4.36 6.03
N VAL A 38 5.93 5.28 6.33
CA VAL A 38 4.64 5.36 5.68
C VAL A 38 4.51 6.63 4.85
N PHE A 39 3.99 6.48 3.63
CA PHE A 39 3.58 7.55 2.73
C PHE A 39 2.06 7.57 2.69
N ILE A 40 1.45 8.71 3.04
CA ILE A 40 -0.02 8.89 3.06
C ILE A 40 -0.38 10.00 2.09
N GLY A 41 -1.20 9.69 1.11
CA GLY A 41 -1.74 10.63 0.13
C GLY A 41 -3.23 10.84 0.27
N GLY A 42 -3.68 12.06 0.04
CA GLY A 42 -5.08 12.45 0.01
C GLY A 42 -5.30 13.64 -0.91
N ARG A 43 -6.54 13.96 -1.25
CA ARG A 43 -6.84 15.17 -2.04
C ARG A 43 -6.62 16.44 -1.24
N SER A 44 -6.88 16.38 0.07
CA SER A 44 -6.72 17.48 0.99
C SER A 44 -6.35 16.99 2.39
N ARG A 45 -6.00 17.94 3.28
CA ARG A 45 -5.73 17.67 4.70
C ARG A 45 -6.83 16.85 5.39
N ALA A 46 -8.09 17.09 5.03
CA ALA A 46 -9.24 16.40 5.64
C ALA A 46 -9.27 14.90 5.34
N GLU A 47 -8.57 14.45 4.29
CA GLU A 47 -8.48 13.04 3.89
C GLU A 47 -7.23 12.32 4.42
N LEU A 48 -6.33 13.03 5.11
CA LEU A 48 -5.15 12.44 5.74
C LEU A 48 -5.51 11.84 7.10
N LEU A 49 -5.95 10.60 7.08
CA LEU A 49 -6.38 9.86 8.27
C LEU A 49 -5.21 9.10 8.93
N CYS A 50 -5.38 8.69 10.18
CA CYS A 50 -4.49 7.78 10.91
C CYS A 50 -3.01 8.24 11.04
N ARG A 51 -2.68 9.48 10.73
CA ARG A 51 -1.30 10.00 10.87
C ARG A 51 -0.77 9.78 12.28
N GLN A 52 -1.57 10.16 13.28
CA GLN A 52 -1.18 10.09 14.69
C GLN A 52 -0.96 8.66 15.18
N ASP A 53 -1.68 7.68 14.60
CA ASP A 53 -1.53 6.28 14.97
C ASP A 53 -0.15 5.74 14.57
N PHE A 54 0.37 6.12 13.39
CA PHE A 54 1.73 5.77 12.97
C PHE A 54 2.80 6.49 13.80
N GLU A 55 2.61 7.79 14.05
CA GLU A 55 3.53 8.59 14.86
C GLU A 55 3.62 8.06 16.30
N ALA A 56 2.49 7.62 16.88
CA ALA A 56 2.41 7.07 18.24
C ALA A 56 3.24 5.79 18.41
N VAL A 57 3.41 4.99 17.36
CA VAL A 57 4.26 3.79 17.37
C VAL A 57 5.67 4.05 16.85
N GLY A 58 6.04 5.32 16.61
CA GLY A 58 7.38 5.74 16.22
C GLY A 58 7.72 5.59 14.73
N ILE A 59 6.73 5.39 13.87
CA ILE A 59 6.92 5.26 12.42
C ILE A 59 7.01 6.65 11.77
N ALA A 60 8.00 6.82 10.88
CA ALA A 60 8.14 8.05 10.10
C ALA A 60 7.01 8.19 9.06
N VAL A 61 6.34 9.35 9.07
CA VAL A 61 5.19 9.64 8.20
C VAL A 61 5.53 10.72 7.19
N HIS A 62 5.31 10.43 5.89
CA HIS A 62 5.35 11.40 4.80
C HIS A 62 3.94 11.66 4.29
N LEU A 63 3.56 12.93 4.23
CA LEU A 63 2.23 13.36 3.81
C LEU A 63 2.28 14.06 2.47
N THR A 64 1.30 13.78 1.62
CA THR A 64 1.06 14.53 0.38
C THR A 64 -0.41 14.85 0.22
N THR A 65 -0.72 16.02 -0.36
CA THR A 65 -2.09 16.36 -0.75
C THR A 65 -2.10 16.97 -2.15
N ASP A 66 -3.14 16.67 -2.91
CA ASP A 66 -3.28 17.22 -4.27
C ASP A 66 -3.43 18.74 -4.27
N ASP A 67 -4.11 19.28 -3.24
CA ASP A 67 -4.37 20.72 -3.08
C ASP A 67 -3.28 21.47 -2.31
N GLY A 68 -2.24 20.79 -1.80
CA GLY A 68 -1.17 21.40 -1.01
C GLY A 68 -1.57 21.85 0.40
N SER A 69 -2.75 21.47 0.89
CA SER A 69 -3.23 21.88 2.22
C SER A 69 -2.50 21.21 3.38
N ALA A 70 -1.74 20.15 3.14
CA ALA A 70 -0.83 19.51 4.10
C ALA A 70 0.22 18.64 3.40
N GLY A 71 1.45 18.61 3.95
CA GLY A 71 2.56 17.90 3.34
C GLY A 71 2.99 18.49 2.00
N ASP A 72 3.52 17.65 1.12
CA ASP A 72 3.94 18.06 -0.22
C ASP A 72 2.73 18.16 -1.17
N ALA A 73 2.71 19.19 -2.02
CA ALA A 73 1.66 19.37 -3.04
C ALA A 73 1.93 18.50 -4.27
N CYS A 74 1.73 17.20 -4.15
CA CYS A 74 1.97 16.23 -5.23
C CYS A 74 1.27 14.88 -4.94
N LEU A 75 1.26 14.00 -5.94
CA LEU A 75 0.82 12.62 -5.75
C LEU A 75 1.80 11.86 -4.85
N VAL A 76 1.27 11.02 -3.97
CA VAL A 76 2.05 10.21 -3.01
C VAL A 76 3.10 9.33 -3.68
N THR A 77 2.91 8.97 -4.92
CA THR A 77 3.83 8.17 -5.72
C THR A 77 5.14 8.89 -6.05
N HIS A 78 5.16 10.24 -6.08
CA HIS A 78 6.38 11.00 -6.37
C HIS A 78 7.44 10.89 -5.26
N PRO A 79 7.15 11.28 -3.99
CA PRO A 79 8.13 11.11 -2.90
C PRO A 79 8.40 9.63 -2.59
N LEU A 80 7.42 8.74 -2.82
CA LEU A 80 7.62 7.29 -2.71
C LEU A 80 8.70 6.82 -3.68
N GLU A 81 8.57 7.13 -4.98
CA GLU A 81 9.54 6.73 -6.01
C GLU A 81 10.94 7.29 -5.70
N ALA A 82 11.03 8.56 -5.32
CA ALA A 82 12.30 9.18 -4.94
C ALA A 82 12.94 8.47 -3.72
N SER A 83 12.14 8.05 -2.74
CA SER A 83 12.61 7.30 -1.58
C SER A 83 13.10 5.91 -1.96
N VAL A 84 12.34 5.18 -2.78
CA VAL A 84 12.69 3.83 -3.26
C VAL A 84 13.95 3.87 -4.13
N ALA A 85 14.08 4.84 -5.02
CA ALA A 85 15.24 5.02 -5.88
C ALA A 85 16.53 5.26 -5.07
N ARG A 86 16.44 6.07 -4.01
CA ARG A 86 17.59 6.39 -3.15
C ARG A 86 18.01 5.21 -2.28
N ARG A 87 17.07 4.49 -1.74
CA ARG A 87 17.30 3.30 -0.90
C ARG A 87 16.11 2.34 -1.02
N PRO A 88 16.21 1.31 -1.87
CA PRO A 88 15.14 0.32 -2.03
C PRO A 88 14.77 -0.35 -0.69
N PRO A 89 13.48 -0.51 -0.38
CA PRO A 89 13.04 -1.30 0.77
C PRO A 89 13.14 -2.80 0.45
N ASP A 90 13.12 -3.63 1.49
CA ASP A 90 13.03 -5.09 1.35
C ASP A 90 11.62 -5.54 0.94
N ILE A 91 10.61 -4.74 1.29
CA ILE A 91 9.23 -4.97 0.90
C ILE A 91 8.44 -3.65 0.93
N LEU A 92 7.49 -3.53 0.01
CA LEU A 92 6.53 -2.45 -0.10
C LEU A 92 5.11 -3.00 0.07
N TYR A 93 4.32 -2.37 0.93
CA TYR A 93 2.90 -2.65 1.08
C TYR A 93 2.09 -1.43 0.64
N ALA A 94 1.04 -1.64 -0.15
CA ALA A 94 0.21 -0.53 -0.60
C ALA A 94 -1.28 -0.85 -0.50
N CYS A 95 -2.07 0.19 -0.18
CA CYS A 95 -3.53 0.14 -0.23
C CYS A 95 -4.09 1.51 -0.61
N GLY A 96 -5.05 1.54 -1.54
CA GLY A 96 -5.67 2.76 -2.02
C GLY A 96 -6.29 2.61 -3.41
N PRO A 97 -6.59 3.73 -4.09
CA PRO A 97 -7.20 3.73 -5.41
C PRO A 97 -6.40 2.93 -6.45
N SER A 98 -7.09 2.23 -7.35
CA SER A 98 -6.46 1.35 -8.35
C SER A 98 -5.39 2.05 -9.20
N ALA A 99 -5.60 3.32 -9.58
CA ALA A 99 -4.61 4.09 -10.33
C ALA A 99 -3.32 4.32 -9.52
N MET A 100 -3.44 4.57 -8.20
CA MET A 100 -2.28 4.68 -7.31
C MET A 100 -1.56 3.34 -7.20
N LEU A 101 -2.30 2.24 -7.00
CA LEU A 101 -1.72 0.90 -6.91
C LEU A 101 -0.98 0.51 -8.20
N ALA A 102 -1.56 0.79 -9.37
CA ALA A 102 -0.91 0.56 -10.67
C ALA A 102 0.45 1.28 -10.77
N CYS A 103 0.49 2.55 -10.36
CA CYS A 103 1.72 3.33 -10.34
C CYS A 103 2.76 2.76 -9.36
N ILE A 104 2.32 2.39 -8.14
CA ILE A 104 3.20 1.82 -7.11
C ILE A 104 3.77 0.46 -7.55
N VAL A 105 2.95 -0.40 -8.16
CA VAL A 105 3.40 -1.68 -8.73
C VAL A 105 4.42 -1.46 -9.83
N GLY A 106 4.22 -0.45 -10.69
CA GLY A 106 5.21 -0.03 -11.69
C GLY A 106 6.54 0.40 -11.05
N ILE A 107 6.49 1.21 -9.98
CA ILE A 107 7.67 1.63 -9.22
C ILE A 107 8.38 0.40 -8.62
N ALA A 108 7.65 -0.48 -7.94
CA ALA A 108 8.20 -1.69 -7.34
C ALA A 108 8.89 -2.58 -8.39
N GLY A 109 8.26 -2.79 -9.54
CA GLY A 109 8.84 -3.52 -10.66
C GLY A 109 10.10 -2.87 -11.23
N LYS A 110 10.12 -1.54 -11.39
CA LYS A 110 11.28 -0.78 -11.87
C LYS A 110 12.51 -0.95 -11.00
N PHE A 111 12.33 -1.04 -9.69
CA PHE A 111 13.43 -1.15 -8.72
C PHE A 111 13.64 -2.57 -8.17
N GLY A 112 12.89 -3.56 -8.65
CA GLY A 112 13.00 -4.96 -8.23
C GLY A 112 12.59 -5.18 -6.77
N VAL A 113 11.67 -4.36 -6.24
CA VAL A 113 11.21 -4.43 -4.86
C VAL A 113 9.99 -5.36 -4.75
N PRO A 114 10.00 -6.36 -3.85
CA PRO A 114 8.80 -7.13 -3.53
C PRO A 114 7.67 -6.20 -3.07
N CYS A 115 6.46 -6.40 -3.62
CA CYS A 115 5.33 -5.54 -3.33
C CYS A 115 4.07 -6.36 -3.10
N GLN A 116 3.35 -6.07 -2.02
CA GLN A 116 2.02 -6.58 -1.75
C GLN A 116 1.02 -5.44 -1.75
N VAL A 117 -0.14 -5.68 -2.34
CA VAL A 117 -1.21 -4.68 -2.44
C VAL A 117 -2.50 -5.22 -1.83
N SER A 118 -3.17 -4.39 -1.05
CA SER A 118 -4.52 -4.67 -0.57
C SER A 118 -5.51 -4.07 -1.55
N ILE A 119 -6.30 -4.94 -2.19
CA ILE A 119 -7.24 -4.56 -3.25
C ILE A 119 -8.60 -4.22 -2.63
N GLU A 120 -9.10 -3.04 -2.96
CA GLU A 120 -10.49 -2.67 -2.73
C GLU A 120 -11.35 -3.12 -3.90
N SER A 121 -12.33 -3.97 -3.65
CA SER A 121 -13.28 -4.45 -4.64
C SER A 121 -14.70 -4.47 -4.08
N ARG A 122 -15.68 -4.27 -4.95
CA ARG A 122 -17.09 -4.44 -4.56
C ARG A 122 -17.38 -5.91 -4.33
N MET A 123 -17.72 -6.26 -3.09
CA MET A 123 -18.04 -7.63 -2.70
C MET A 123 -19.53 -7.75 -2.41
N ALA A 124 -20.26 -8.53 -3.22
CA ALA A 124 -21.65 -8.82 -2.96
C ALA A 124 -21.82 -10.01 -2.01
N CYS A 125 -21.17 -11.14 -2.27
CA CYS A 125 -21.31 -12.35 -1.45
C CYS A 125 -20.18 -12.54 -0.43
N GLY A 126 -18.96 -12.09 -0.69
CA GLY A 126 -17.78 -12.28 0.16
C GLY A 126 -17.27 -13.72 0.30
N MET A 127 -17.86 -14.67 -0.41
CA MET A 127 -17.57 -16.12 -0.26
C MET A 127 -17.26 -16.84 -1.59
N GLY A 128 -16.95 -16.10 -2.64
CA GLY A 128 -16.58 -16.69 -3.93
C GLY A 128 -17.74 -17.13 -4.83
N ALA A 129 -18.99 -16.96 -4.42
CA ALA A 129 -20.14 -17.44 -5.18
C ALA A 129 -20.53 -16.56 -6.38
N CYS A 130 -20.46 -15.23 -6.25
CA CYS A 130 -20.96 -14.31 -7.28
C CYS A 130 -19.89 -13.84 -8.28
N LEU A 131 -18.61 -14.11 -8.00
CA LEU A 131 -17.45 -13.73 -8.81
C LEU A 131 -17.29 -12.19 -9.05
N GLY A 132 -18.08 -11.36 -8.38
CA GLY A 132 -18.11 -9.91 -8.58
C GLY A 132 -16.86 -9.16 -8.11
N CYS A 133 -16.00 -9.79 -7.28
CA CYS A 133 -14.76 -9.20 -6.79
C CYS A 133 -13.53 -9.64 -7.59
N ALA A 134 -13.72 -10.06 -8.83
CA ALA A 134 -12.65 -10.51 -9.71
C ALA A 134 -11.70 -9.36 -10.08
N VAL A 135 -10.40 -9.63 -10.01
CA VAL A 135 -9.32 -8.77 -10.49
C VAL A 135 -8.46 -9.55 -11.50
N ALA A 136 -7.92 -8.85 -12.48
CA ALA A 136 -7.13 -9.51 -13.52
C ALA A 136 -5.80 -10.02 -12.95
N GLY A 137 -5.54 -11.30 -13.14
CA GLY A 137 -4.25 -11.93 -12.82
C GLY A 137 -3.29 -11.88 -13.99
N ARG A 138 -1.99 -11.88 -13.71
CA ARG A 138 -0.92 -11.83 -14.73
C ARG A 138 -0.58 -13.19 -15.34
N GLN A 139 -1.14 -14.29 -14.82
CA GLN A 139 -0.79 -15.62 -15.29
C GLN A 139 -1.22 -15.88 -16.75
N PRO A 140 -0.45 -16.66 -17.53
CA PRO A 140 -0.84 -17.07 -18.86
C PRO A 140 -2.22 -17.75 -18.85
N GLY A 141 -3.13 -17.35 -19.76
CA GLY A 141 -4.49 -17.84 -19.81
C GLY A 141 -5.55 -16.96 -19.15
N GLY A 142 -5.16 -15.78 -18.61
CA GLY A 142 -6.12 -14.77 -18.14
C GLY A 142 -6.89 -15.18 -16.90
N ARG A 143 -6.26 -15.86 -15.94
CA ARG A 143 -6.90 -16.23 -14.67
C ARG A 143 -7.31 -14.96 -13.91
N PHE A 144 -8.56 -14.91 -13.48
CA PHE A 144 -9.02 -13.93 -12.51
C PHE A 144 -8.74 -14.41 -11.08
N LEU A 145 -8.29 -13.48 -10.24
CA LEU A 145 -8.21 -13.66 -8.79
C LEU A 145 -9.44 -13.03 -8.16
N HIS A 146 -9.93 -13.61 -7.08
CA HIS A 146 -11.11 -13.10 -6.38
C HIS A 146 -10.70 -12.52 -5.04
N ALA A 147 -10.84 -11.20 -4.85
CA ALA A 147 -10.39 -10.52 -3.64
C ALA A 147 -10.96 -11.14 -2.34
N CYS A 148 -12.14 -11.76 -2.38
CA CYS A 148 -12.76 -12.41 -1.22
C CYS A 148 -12.22 -13.82 -0.89
N LEU A 149 -11.54 -14.47 -1.84
CA LEU A 149 -10.98 -15.83 -1.65
C LEU A 149 -9.45 -15.82 -1.68
N ASP A 150 -8.87 -15.18 -2.72
CA ASP A 150 -7.43 -15.18 -2.96
C ASP A 150 -6.73 -14.03 -2.21
N GLY A 151 -7.50 -12.97 -1.82
CA GLY A 151 -7.01 -11.75 -1.20
C GLY A 151 -7.66 -11.46 0.17
N PRO A 152 -7.87 -10.18 0.53
CA PRO A 152 -7.70 -8.97 -0.28
C PRO A 152 -6.25 -8.54 -0.50
N VAL A 153 -5.28 -9.12 0.22
CA VAL A 153 -3.85 -8.83 0.05
C VAL A 153 -3.26 -9.82 -0.94
N LEU A 154 -2.71 -9.29 -2.03
CA LEU A 154 -2.17 -10.08 -3.13
C LEU A 154 -0.74 -9.62 -3.43
N ASP A 155 0.10 -10.55 -3.93
CA ASP A 155 1.39 -10.19 -4.47
C ASP A 155 1.19 -9.38 -5.77
N ALA A 156 1.87 -8.25 -5.88
CA ALA A 156 1.77 -7.39 -7.06
C ALA A 156 2.26 -8.09 -8.35
N ALA A 157 3.12 -9.10 -8.21
CA ALA A 157 3.60 -9.90 -9.33
C ALA A 157 2.49 -10.75 -9.97
N ASP A 158 1.45 -11.10 -9.20
CA ASP A 158 0.32 -11.90 -9.67
C ASP A 158 -0.78 -11.06 -10.34
N LEU A 159 -0.71 -9.73 -10.25
CA LEU A 159 -1.75 -8.81 -10.70
C LEU A 159 -1.40 -8.14 -12.03
N GLN A 160 -2.44 -7.90 -12.82
CA GLN A 160 -2.41 -7.04 -14.00
C GLN A 160 -3.19 -5.75 -13.70
N PHE A 161 -2.48 -4.62 -13.66
CA PHE A 161 -3.07 -3.28 -13.55
C PHE A 161 -3.16 -2.62 -14.91
#